data_2cfe1a5722c758050423bd0011d45978
#
_entry.id   2cfe1a5722c758050423bd0011d45978
#
_cell.length_a   1.000
_cell.length_b   1.000
_cell.length_c   1.000
_cell.angle_alpha   90.00
_cell.angle_beta   90.00
_cell.angle_gamma   90.00
#
_symmetry.space_group_name_H-M   'P 1'
#
loop_
_entity.id
_entity.type
_entity.pdbx_description
1 polymer ?
#
loop_
_entity_poly.entity_id
_entity_poly.type
_entity_poly.pdbx_seq_one_letter_code
_entity_poly.pdbx_strand_id
1 'polypeptide(L)' 'MGLNIGLLIEQKLNERDKKIMILRYGLFGNEEVTQKDVADMLGISQSYISRIEKKVIKKLKSIVKL' A
#
# COMPACT_ATOMS: atom_id res chain seq x y z
N MET A 1 -9.55 13.10 -16.47
CA MET A 1 -8.65 13.30 -15.34
C MET A 1 -8.86 12.20 -14.32
N GLY A 2 -7.87 11.36 -14.15
CA GLY A 2 -7.93 10.32 -13.14
C GLY A 2 -7.27 10.78 -11.85
N LEU A 3 -7.64 10.13 -10.75
CA LEU A 3 -6.95 10.33 -9.50
C LEU A 3 -5.57 9.68 -9.58
N ASN A 4 -4.56 10.38 -9.07
CA ASN A 4 -3.22 9.82 -8.99
C ASN A 4 -3.10 9.04 -7.68
N ILE A 5 -3.21 7.73 -7.76
CA ILE A 5 -3.15 6.85 -6.58
C ILE A 5 -1.81 6.99 -5.86
N GLY A 6 -0.71 7.10 -6.61
CA GLY A 6 0.60 7.29 -6.00
C GLY A 6 0.66 8.55 -5.15
N LEU A 7 0.07 9.64 -5.64
CA LEU A 7 0.03 10.90 -4.90
C LEU A 7 -0.82 10.78 -3.63
N LEU A 8 -1.97 10.11 -3.71
CA LEU A 8 -2.80 9.86 -2.54
C LEU A 8 -2.05 9.06 -1.49
N ILE A 9 -1.33 8.03 -1.92
CA ILE A 9 -0.55 7.18 -1.01
C ILE A 9 0.52 8.02 -0.31
N GLU A 10 1.22 8.88 -1.04
CA GLU A 10 2.23 9.76 -0.45
C GLU A 10 1.66 10.72 0.58
N GLN A 11 0.49 11.29 0.29
CA GLN A 11 -0.08 12.35 1.12
C GLN A 11 -0.88 11.83 2.31
N LYS A 12 -1.49 10.64 2.20
CA LYS A 12 -2.47 10.17 3.17
C LYS A 12 -2.01 9.01 4.04
N LEU A 13 -0.88 8.40 3.73
CA LEU A 13 -0.40 7.24 4.46
C LEU A 13 0.88 7.57 5.24
N ASN A 14 1.08 6.88 6.37
CA ASN A 14 2.34 6.95 7.09
C ASN A 14 3.44 6.22 6.31
N GLU A 15 4.68 6.38 6.73
CA GLU A 15 5.83 5.82 6.02
C GLU A 15 5.76 4.29 5.88
N ARG A 16 5.32 3.59 6.92
CA ARG A 16 5.20 2.13 6.88
C ARG A 16 4.16 1.68 5.88
N ASP A 17 2.96 2.23 5.98
CA ASP A 17 1.85 1.85 5.10
C ASP A 17 2.16 2.22 3.65
N LYS A 18 2.75 3.38 3.45
CA LYS A 18 3.18 3.84 2.13
C LYS A 18 4.17 2.85 1.51
N LYS A 19 5.19 2.45 2.25
CA LYS A 19 6.20 1.51 1.76
C LYS A 19 5.58 0.17 1.37
N ILE A 20 4.67 -0.34 2.20
CA ILE A 20 3.99 -1.59 1.92
C ILE A 20 3.19 -1.50 0.62
N MET A 21 2.43 -0.44 0.44
CA MET A 21 1.61 -0.28 -0.76
C MET A 21 2.46 -0.10 -2.02
N ILE A 22 3.55 0.64 -1.92
CA ILE A 22 4.46 0.83 -3.05
C ILE A 22 5.04 -0.51 -3.50
N LEU A 23 5.48 -1.34 -2.57
CA LEU A 23 6.03 -2.65 -2.88
C LEU A 23 4.96 -3.62 -3.40
N ARG A 24 3.80 -3.63 -2.75
CA ARG A 24 2.74 -4.57 -3.11
C ARG A 24 2.18 -4.32 -4.51
N TYR A 25 2.08 -3.08 -4.92
CA TYR A 25 1.46 -2.73 -6.19
C TYR A 25 2.43 -2.20 -7.23
N GLY A 26 3.72 -2.28 -6.95
CA GLY A 26 4.75 -1.88 -7.90
C GLY A 26 4.67 -0.42 -8.32
N LEU A 27 4.43 0.47 -7.37
CA LEU A 27 4.29 1.89 -7.66
C LEU A 27 5.65 2.56 -7.85
N PHE A 28 5.65 3.71 -8.54
CA PHE A 28 6.84 4.53 -8.74
C PHE A 28 8.01 3.77 -9.37
N GLY A 29 7.71 2.90 -10.34
CA GLY A 29 8.74 2.15 -11.04
C GLY A 29 9.26 0.92 -10.33
N ASN A 30 8.70 0.56 -9.18
CA ASN A 30 9.08 -0.65 -8.48
C ASN A 30 8.35 -1.86 -9.07
N GLU A 31 8.91 -3.05 -8.88
CA GLU A 31 8.25 -4.28 -9.25
C GLU A 31 7.22 -4.66 -8.16
N GLU A 32 6.13 -5.28 -8.59
CA GLU A 32 5.12 -5.79 -7.67
C GLU A 32 5.70 -6.94 -6.85
N VAL A 33 5.52 -6.89 -5.53
CA VAL A 33 6.05 -7.86 -4.58
C VAL A 33 4.89 -8.54 -3.85
N THR A 34 4.98 -9.85 -3.63
CA THR A 34 3.92 -10.58 -2.92
C THR A 34 3.84 -10.18 -1.46
N GLN A 35 2.69 -10.43 -0.82
CA GLN A 35 2.53 -10.17 0.61
C GLN A 35 3.59 -10.88 1.45
N LYS A 36 3.87 -12.14 1.11
CA LYS A 36 4.86 -12.93 1.83
C LYS A 36 6.24 -12.28 1.74
N ASP A 37 6.62 -11.87 0.54
CA ASP A 37 7.95 -11.28 0.33
C ASP A 37 8.06 -9.93 1.01
N VAL A 38 7.02 -9.11 0.97
CA VAL A 38 7.01 -7.84 1.71
C VAL A 38 7.15 -8.10 3.21
N ALA A 39 6.43 -9.08 3.73
CA ALA A 39 6.51 -9.44 5.14
C ALA A 39 7.93 -9.85 5.52
N ASP A 40 8.57 -10.68 4.69
CA ASP A 40 9.95 -11.11 4.91
C ASP A 40 10.92 -9.92 4.87
N MET A 41 10.76 -9.03 3.90
CA MET A 41 11.61 -7.85 3.76
C MET A 41 11.52 -6.91 4.96
N LEU A 42 10.34 -6.77 5.53
CA LEU A 42 10.11 -5.83 6.63
C LEU A 42 10.18 -6.49 8.01
N GLY A 43 10.33 -7.82 8.05
CA GLY A 43 10.43 -8.54 9.32
C GLY A 43 9.13 -8.58 10.11
N ILE A 44 7.99 -8.60 9.42
CA ILE A 44 6.68 -8.67 10.06
C ILE A 44 5.87 -9.81 9.44
N SER A 45 4.72 -10.14 10.06
CA SER A 45 3.93 -11.27 9.58
C SER A 45 3.14 -10.93 8.32
N GLN A 46 2.88 -11.95 7.49
CA GLN A 46 2.07 -11.79 6.29
C GLN A 46 0.64 -11.38 6.64
N SER A 47 0.09 -11.92 7.72
CA SER A 47 -1.27 -11.56 8.14
C SER A 47 -1.35 -10.08 8.53
N TYR A 48 -0.29 -9.52 9.09
CA TYR A 48 -0.22 -8.11 9.41
C TYR A 48 -0.22 -7.25 8.14
N ILE A 49 0.57 -7.66 7.13
CA ILE A 49 0.57 -7.00 5.82
C ILE A 49 -0.84 -7.01 5.21
N SER A 50 -1.52 -8.15 5.28
CA SER A 50 -2.89 -8.28 4.75
C SER A 50 -3.84 -7.31 5.44
N ARG A 51 -3.75 -7.18 6.75
CA ARG A 51 -4.58 -6.24 7.50
C ARG A 51 -4.30 -4.79 7.14
N ILE A 52 -3.03 -4.44 6.96
CA ILE A 52 -2.64 -3.09 6.55
C ILE A 52 -3.20 -2.78 5.16
N GLU A 53 -3.09 -3.70 4.22
CA GLU A 53 -3.62 -3.50 2.87
C GLU A 53 -5.13 -3.24 2.89
N LYS A 54 -5.88 -4.05 3.64
CA LYS A 54 -7.33 -3.88 3.74
C LYS A 54 -7.69 -2.53 4.34
N LYS A 55 -6.99 -2.14 5.40
CA LYS A 55 -7.20 -0.86 6.06
C LYS A 55 -6.91 0.31 5.12
N VAL A 56 -5.81 0.24 4.38
CA VAL A 56 -5.41 1.29 3.45
C VAL A 56 -6.39 1.40 2.30
N ILE A 57 -6.79 0.26 1.72
CA ILE A 57 -7.75 0.25 0.61
C ILE A 57 -9.07 0.86 1.05
N LYS A 58 -9.55 0.52 2.25
CA LYS A 58 -10.77 1.09 2.80
C LYS A 58 -10.65 2.60 2.97
N LYS A 59 -9.51 3.07 3.47
CA LYS A 59 -9.25 4.49 3.64
C LYS A 59 -9.24 5.23 2.31
N LEU A 60 -8.58 4.67 1.30
CA LEU A 60 -8.51 5.29 -0.01
C LEU A 60 -9.87 5.33 -0.71
N LYS A 61 -10.66 4.28 -0.57
CA LYS A 61 -12.02 4.25 -1.12
C LYS A 61 -12.89 5.34 -0.49
N SER A 62 -12.71 5.57 0.80
CA SER A 62 -13.45 6.63 1.51
C SER A 62 -13.11 8.01 0.95
N ILE A 63 -11.85 8.23 0.58
CA ILE A 63 -11.39 9.50 0.02
C ILE A 63 -11.90 9.69 -1.41
N VAL A 64 -11.82 8.65 -2.21
CA VAL A 64 -12.18 8.70 -3.64
C VAL A 64 -13.67 8.73 -3.85
N LYS A 65 -14.43 8.04 -3.01
CA LYS A 65 -15.91 7.96 -3.10
C LYS A 65 -16.41 7.50 -4.47
N LEU A 66 -15.92 6.36 -4.88
CA LEU A 66 -16.40 5.73 -6.10
C LEU A 66 -17.79 5.16 -5.95
#